data_409de3199c5050df7fb8156339c808f0
#
_entry.id   409de3199c5050df7fb8156339c808f0
#
_cell.length_a   1.000
_cell.length_b   1.000
_cell.length_c   1.000
_cell.angle_alpha   90.00
_cell.angle_beta   90.00
_cell.angle_gamma   90.00
#
_symmetry.space_group_name_H-M   'P 1'
#
loop_
_entity.id
_entity.type
_entity.pdbx_description
1 polymer ?
#
loop_
_entity_poly.entity_id
_entity_poly.type
_entity_poly.pdbx_seq_one_letter_code
_entity_poly.pdbx_strand_id
1 'polypeptide(L)'
;MGPKANASLMIVAGEASGDLHGATLARHLRRLAPAVSLTGMGGPRMAEAGVGLLSDVTRLAVVGSSEAVSRLPELYRAYRGLVSRLKEEPPHALVLIDFPEFNLTLARKAKRLGLPIIYFIPPQVWAWRRGRVRLIARLITCVLVVFSFEVSLYESAGARVRFVGHPLLDRLASPPTRRESRASLGISAEATLVGLLPGSRREEVERLLPEMIGAAVCIRDTRPGAQFVLALAPTVDRVLVNSLLATAPVEVEVAAGRTYEVMAASDLLLVASGTATLEAALIGTPMVVCYRVSRVSQLIGRLVLRTPWISLPNIVAGRAVVPELLQDKASGAGLAGEALRLLDSPTALEAQRSAFAEIRAHLGTAGVGERAALSVLEIAGLAAPAPLRATGR
;
A
#
# COMPACT_ATOMS: atom_id res chain seq x y z
N MET A 1 1.88 -37.50 -14.82
CA MET A 1 0.53 -37.01 -15.16
C MET A 1 0.71 -35.66 -15.81
N GLY A 2 0.40 -35.54 -17.12
CA GLY A 2 0.46 -34.28 -17.85
C GLY A 2 -0.54 -33.26 -17.31
N PRO A 3 -0.36 -31.95 -17.57
CA PRO A 3 -1.25 -30.92 -17.07
C PRO A 3 -2.68 -31.19 -17.55
N LYS A 4 -3.62 -31.26 -16.61
CA LYS A 4 -5.03 -31.36 -16.93
C LYS A 4 -5.39 -30.17 -17.83
N ALA A 5 -5.99 -30.47 -18.98
CA ALA A 5 -6.31 -29.54 -20.06
C ALA A 5 -7.37 -28.48 -19.68
N ASN A 6 -7.36 -27.84 -18.55
CA ASN A 6 -8.21 -26.73 -18.15
C ASN A 6 -7.89 -26.24 -16.72
N ALA A 7 -6.62 -26.17 -16.33
CA ALA A 7 -6.25 -25.57 -15.06
C ALA A 7 -6.63 -24.09 -15.03
N SER A 8 -7.40 -23.66 -14.01
CA SER A 8 -7.87 -22.28 -13.92
C SER A 8 -7.77 -21.74 -12.49
N LEU A 9 -7.49 -20.46 -12.36
CA LEU A 9 -7.50 -19.70 -11.12
C LEU A 9 -8.41 -18.48 -11.26
N MET A 10 -9.12 -18.14 -10.19
CA MET A 10 -9.90 -16.90 -10.13
C MET A 10 -9.26 -15.92 -9.17
N ILE A 11 -8.98 -14.69 -9.64
CA ILE A 11 -8.35 -13.63 -8.85
C ILE A 11 -9.35 -12.50 -8.68
N VAL A 12 -9.59 -12.07 -7.43
CA VAL A 12 -10.57 -11.01 -7.12
C VAL A 12 -9.91 -9.90 -6.32
N ALA A 13 -9.87 -8.72 -6.92
CA ALA A 13 -9.38 -7.47 -6.34
C ALA A 13 -10.40 -6.36 -6.59
N GLY A 14 -10.63 -5.47 -5.62
CA GLY A 14 -11.69 -4.46 -5.69
C GLY A 14 -11.22 -3.01 -5.71
N GLU A 15 -9.94 -2.75 -5.54
CA GLU A 15 -9.35 -1.41 -5.47
C GLU A 15 -8.12 -1.29 -6.37
N ALA A 16 -7.70 -0.05 -6.65
CA ALA A 16 -6.53 0.21 -7.51
C ALA A 16 -5.22 -0.42 -6.96
N SER A 17 -5.06 -0.48 -5.65
CA SER A 17 -3.97 -1.19 -4.98
C SER A 17 -4.06 -2.70 -5.20
N GLY A 18 -5.26 -3.26 -5.04
CA GLY A 18 -5.53 -4.67 -5.29
C GLY A 18 -5.31 -5.05 -6.75
N ASP A 19 -5.71 -4.20 -7.71
CA ASP A 19 -5.45 -4.38 -9.14
C ASP A 19 -3.95 -4.45 -9.45
N LEU A 20 -3.15 -3.57 -8.85
CA LEU A 20 -1.70 -3.60 -8.99
C LEU A 20 -1.09 -4.92 -8.46
N HIS A 21 -1.52 -5.35 -7.27
CA HIS A 21 -1.03 -6.59 -6.65
C HIS A 21 -1.51 -7.82 -7.42
N GLY A 22 -2.76 -7.81 -7.88
CA GLY A 22 -3.34 -8.85 -8.73
C GLY A 22 -2.62 -8.99 -10.07
N ALA A 23 -2.28 -7.87 -10.70
CA ALA A 23 -1.49 -7.85 -11.94
C ALA A 23 -0.08 -8.41 -11.73
N THR A 24 0.58 -8.05 -10.64
CA THR A 24 1.91 -8.59 -10.31
C THR A 24 1.84 -10.10 -10.09
N LEU A 25 0.88 -10.57 -9.30
CA LEU A 25 0.64 -12.00 -9.07
C LEU A 25 0.35 -12.74 -10.40
N ALA A 26 -0.51 -12.17 -11.25
CA ALA A 26 -0.89 -12.76 -12.53
C ALA A 26 0.30 -12.92 -13.48
N ARG A 27 1.20 -11.92 -13.57
CA ARG A 27 2.43 -12.03 -14.38
C ARG A 27 3.32 -13.17 -13.90
N HIS A 28 3.51 -13.33 -12.59
CA HIS A 28 4.29 -14.45 -12.04
C HIS A 28 3.62 -15.81 -12.26
N LEU A 29 2.29 -15.90 -12.08
CA LEU A 29 1.54 -17.11 -12.37
C LEU A 29 1.67 -17.54 -13.84
N ARG A 30 1.53 -16.58 -14.78
CA ARG A 30 1.71 -16.85 -16.21
C ARG A 30 3.12 -17.30 -16.58
N ARG A 31 4.14 -16.73 -15.90
CA ARG A 31 5.53 -17.16 -16.11
C ARG A 31 5.78 -18.56 -15.58
N LEU A 32 5.24 -18.90 -14.41
CA LEU A 32 5.47 -20.18 -13.73
C LEU A 32 4.56 -21.31 -14.26
N ALA A 33 3.37 -20.98 -14.72
CA ALA A 33 2.38 -21.94 -15.20
C ALA A 33 1.59 -21.37 -16.40
N PRO A 34 2.21 -21.26 -17.60
CA PRO A 34 1.61 -20.60 -18.77
C PRO A 34 0.28 -21.22 -19.24
N ALA A 35 0.06 -22.52 -18.94
CA ALA A 35 -1.15 -23.24 -19.31
C ALA A 35 -2.34 -22.97 -18.37
N VAL A 36 -2.14 -22.25 -17.25
CA VAL A 36 -3.21 -21.91 -16.31
C VAL A 36 -3.97 -20.69 -16.80
N SER A 37 -5.29 -20.84 -16.97
CA SER A 37 -6.16 -19.73 -17.29
C SER A 37 -6.44 -18.88 -16.05
N LEU A 38 -6.37 -17.56 -16.20
CA LEU A 38 -6.64 -16.60 -15.14
C LEU A 38 -7.91 -15.83 -15.47
N THR A 39 -8.89 -15.86 -14.57
CA THR A 39 -10.13 -15.10 -14.68
C THR A 39 -10.40 -14.36 -13.38
N GLY A 40 -11.33 -13.41 -13.38
CA GLY A 40 -11.71 -12.78 -12.11
C GLY A 40 -12.26 -11.37 -12.23
N MET A 41 -12.05 -10.61 -11.15
CA MET A 41 -12.48 -9.23 -10.99
C MET A 41 -11.29 -8.37 -10.61
N GLY A 42 -11.11 -7.26 -11.30
CA GLY A 42 -9.98 -6.35 -11.06
C GLY A 42 -10.11 -5.13 -11.95
N GLY A 43 -8.99 -4.59 -12.38
CA GLY A 43 -8.90 -3.42 -13.21
C GLY A 43 -7.99 -3.59 -14.45
N PRO A 44 -7.67 -2.48 -15.11
CA PRO A 44 -6.92 -2.49 -16.36
C PRO A 44 -5.55 -3.16 -16.23
N ARG A 45 -4.87 -3.03 -15.08
CA ARG A 45 -3.55 -3.66 -14.88
C ARG A 45 -3.63 -5.19 -14.82
N MET A 46 -4.67 -5.74 -14.22
CA MET A 46 -4.91 -7.19 -14.23
C MET A 46 -5.28 -7.67 -15.62
N ALA A 47 -6.09 -6.91 -16.37
CA ALA A 47 -6.40 -7.21 -17.78
C ALA A 47 -5.11 -7.25 -18.65
N GLU A 48 -4.25 -6.22 -18.54
CA GLU A 48 -2.94 -6.17 -19.21
C GLU A 48 -2.02 -7.33 -18.83
N ALA A 49 -2.11 -7.80 -17.57
CA ALA A 49 -1.39 -8.98 -17.10
C ALA A 49 -2.00 -10.31 -17.57
N GLY A 50 -3.08 -10.26 -18.37
CA GLY A 50 -3.72 -11.41 -19.01
C GLY A 50 -4.75 -12.13 -18.16
N VAL A 51 -5.37 -11.44 -17.20
CA VAL A 51 -6.55 -11.92 -16.48
C VAL A 51 -7.80 -11.62 -17.29
N GLY A 52 -8.61 -12.65 -17.61
CA GLY A 52 -9.92 -12.48 -18.23
C GLY A 52 -10.90 -11.87 -17.23
N LEU A 53 -11.14 -10.56 -17.32
CA LEU A 53 -12.01 -9.86 -16.38
C LEU A 53 -13.49 -10.18 -16.64
N LEU A 54 -14.18 -10.65 -15.60
CA LEU A 54 -15.62 -10.82 -15.56
C LEU A 54 -16.33 -9.51 -15.15
N SER A 55 -15.62 -8.62 -14.45
CA SER A 55 -16.10 -7.31 -14.05
C SER A 55 -14.92 -6.38 -13.75
N ASP A 56 -14.98 -5.15 -14.25
CA ASP A 56 -14.06 -4.07 -13.87
C ASP A 56 -14.71 -3.23 -12.77
N VAL A 57 -14.15 -3.32 -11.58
CA VAL A 57 -14.66 -2.58 -10.40
C VAL A 57 -13.70 -1.52 -9.89
N THR A 58 -12.54 -1.35 -10.51
CA THR A 58 -11.58 -0.32 -10.07
C THR A 58 -12.14 1.08 -10.25
N ARG A 59 -13.03 1.27 -11.23
CA ARG A 59 -13.82 2.49 -11.39
C ARG A 59 -14.82 2.70 -10.25
N LEU A 60 -15.16 1.67 -9.50
CA LEU A 60 -16.13 1.70 -8.40
C LEU A 60 -15.51 2.11 -7.07
N ALA A 61 -14.21 1.90 -6.88
CA ALA A 61 -13.50 2.12 -5.62
C ALA A 61 -12.95 3.54 -5.42
N VAL A 62 -12.99 4.39 -6.44
CA VAL A 62 -12.31 5.72 -6.45
C VAL A 62 -13.11 6.80 -5.71
N VAL A 63 -14.28 6.51 -5.11
CA VAL A 63 -15.22 7.55 -4.72
C VAL A 63 -15.50 7.59 -3.22
N GLY A 64 -15.70 8.82 -2.71
CA GLY A 64 -15.99 9.09 -1.30
C GLY A 64 -17.24 8.39 -0.78
N SER A 65 -17.40 8.39 0.54
CA SER A 65 -18.42 7.62 1.28
C SER A 65 -19.89 7.85 0.84
N SER A 66 -20.22 9.00 0.26
CA SER A 66 -21.56 9.32 -0.24
C SER A 66 -21.94 8.63 -1.55
N GLU A 67 -20.95 8.35 -2.41
CA GLU A 67 -21.16 7.69 -3.71
C GLU A 67 -21.05 6.15 -3.61
N ALA A 68 -20.59 5.61 -2.49
CA ALA A 68 -20.50 4.16 -2.28
C ALA A 68 -21.89 3.49 -2.32
N VAL A 69 -22.94 4.18 -1.88
CA VAL A 69 -24.32 3.66 -1.86
C VAL A 69 -24.88 3.52 -3.28
N SER A 70 -24.60 4.48 -4.18
CA SER A 70 -25.11 4.45 -5.56
C SER A 70 -24.54 3.29 -6.39
N ARG A 71 -23.42 2.70 -5.97
CA ARG A 71 -22.70 1.62 -6.66
C ARG A 71 -22.99 0.21 -6.12
N LEU A 72 -23.79 0.10 -5.08
CA LEU A 72 -24.22 -1.21 -4.55
C LEU A 72 -24.84 -2.14 -5.62
N PRO A 73 -25.68 -1.66 -6.57
CA PRO A 73 -26.25 -2.52 -7.60
C PRO A 73 -25.18 -3.11 -8.55
N GLU A 74 -24.12 -2.36 -8.84
CA GLU A 74 -23.03 -2.81 -9.71
C GLU A 74 -22.17 -3.86 -8.98
N LEU A 75 -21.83 -3.61 -7.72
CA LEU A 75 -21.14 -4.57 -6.88
C LEU A 75 -21.94 -5.87 -6.71
N TYR A 76 -23.25 -5.76 -6.57
CA TYR A 76 -24.12 -6.93 -6.48
C TYR A 76 -24.17 -7.71 -7.78
N ARG A 77 -24.22 -7.04 -8.95
CA ARG A 77 -24.13 -7.69 -10.26
C ARG A 77 -22.81 -8.41 -10.44
N ALA A 78 -21.69 -7.75 -10.10
CA ALA A 78 -20.36 -8.36 -10.11
C ALA A 78 -20.29 -9.59 -9.19
N TYR A 79 -20.81 -9.50 -7.96
CA TYR A 79 -20.88 -10.62 -7.04
C TYR A 79 -21.68 -11.79 -7.62
N ARG A 80 -22.85 -11.54 -8.20
CA ARG A 80 -23.68 -12.59 -8.83
C ARG A 80 -22.94 -13.25 -10.00
N GLY A 81 -22.29 -12.48 -10.85
CA GLY A 81 -21.51 -13.00 -11.97
C GLY A 81 -20.37 -13.91 -11.51
N LEU A 82 -19.62 -13.48 -10.48
CA LEU A 82 -18.56 -14.31 -9.89
C LEU A 82 -19.11 -15.60 -9.28
N VAL A 83 -20.23 -15.52 -8.53
CA VAL A 83 -20.86 -16.69 -7.93
C VAL A 83 -21.38 -17.67 -9.00
N SER A 84 -21.95 -17.19 -10.11
CA SER A 84 -22.36 -18.03 -11.24
C SER A 84 -21.16 -18.76 -11.80
N ARG A 85 -20.08 -18.02 -12.10
CA ARG A 85 -18.84 -18.59 -12.64
C ARG A 85 -18.21 -19.63 -11.71
N LEU A 86 -18.18 -19.38 -10.38
CA LEU A 86 -17.67 -20.34 -9.40
C LEU A 86 -18.46 -21.67 -9.37
N LYS A 87 -19.74 -21.64 -9.78
CA LYS A 87 -20.59 -22.85 -9.85
C LYS A 87 -20.49 -23.57 -11.18
N GLU A 88 -20.49 -22.81 -12.28
CA GLU A 88 -20.53 -23.33 -13.64
C GLU A 88 -19.15 -23.87 -14.07
N GLU A 89 -18.10 -23.14 -13.71
CA GLU A 89 -16.72 -23.49 -14.05
C GLU A 89 -15.83 -23.30 -12.80
N PRO A 90 -15.85 -24.24 -11.83
CA PRO A 90 -15.11 -24.13 -10.59
C PRO A 90 -13.60 -24.00 -10.84
N PRO A 91 -12.94 -22.93 -10.38
CA PRO A 91 -11.49 -22.79 -10.48
C PRO A 91 -10.79 -23.74 -9.50
N HIS A 92 -9.52 -24.05 -9.77
CA HIS A 92 -8.67 -24.83 -8.85
C HIS A 92 -8.43 -24.10 -7.53
N ALA A 93 -8.40 -22.78 -7.56
CA ALA A 93 -8.43 -21.95 -6.35
C ALA A 93 -9.00 -20.55 -6.65
N LEU A 94 -9.58 -19.96 -5.59
CA LEU A 94 -9.99 -18.55 -5.55
C LEU A 94 -8.95 -17.75 -4.78
N VAL A 95 -8.36 -16.74 -5.42
CA VAL A 95 -7.42 -15.80 -4.80
C VAL A 95 -8.11 -14.48 -4.55
N LEU A 96 -8.17 -14.07 -3.28
CA LEU A 96 -8.77 -12.82 -2.83
C LEU A 96 -7.65 -11.83 -2.48
N ILE A 97 -7.77 -10.58 -2.93
CA ILE A 97 -6.79 -9.53 -2.66
C ILE A 97 -7.50 -8.34 -2.06
N ASP A 98 -7.10 -7.91 -0.83
CA ASP A 98 -7.70 -6.79 -0.11
C ASP A 98 -9.25 -6.82 -0.10
N PHE A 99 -9.96 -5.68 -0.19
CA PHE A 99 -11.41 -5.52 -0.38
C PHE A 99 -12.27 -6.42 0.53
N PRO A 100 -12.14 -6.30 1.86
CA PRO A 100 -12.55 -7.32 2.82
C PRO A 100 -14.05 -7.61 2.86
N GLU A 101 -14.93 -6.59 2.73
CA GLU A 101 -16.37 -6.79 2.86
C GLU A 101 -16.93 -7.68 1.74
N PHE A 102 -16.50 -7.40 0.53
CA PHE A 102 -16.86 -8.15 -0.65
C PHE A 102 -16.21 -9.54 -0.65
N ASN A 103 -14.91 -9.57 -0.44
CA ASN A 103 -14.11 -10.79 -0.51
C ASN A 103 -14.51 -11.81 0.55
N LEU A 104 -14.80 -11.41 1.79
CA LEU A 104 -15.27 -12.32 2.82
C LEU A 104 -16.69 -12.85 2.54
N THR A 105 -17.52 -12.06 1.85
CA THR A 105 -18.86 -12.52 1.42
C THR A 105 -18.72 -13.57 0.31
N LEU A 106 -17.86 -13.33 -0.67
CA LEU A 106 -17.55 -14.29 -1.73
C LEU A 106 -16.89 -15.56 -1.18
N ALA A 107 -15.96 -15.42 -0.22
CA ALA A 107 -15.31 -16.55 0.46
C ALA A 107 -16.30 -17.51 1.12
N ARG A 108 -17.36 -16.99 1.79
CA ARG A 108 -18.42 -17.84 2.36
C ARG A 108 -19.09 -18.72 1.30
N LYS A 109 -19.30 -18.17 0.10
CA LYS A 109 -19.91 -18.92 -1.00
C LYS A 109 -18.96 -19.94 -1.58
N ALA A 110 -17.70 -19.55 -1.86
CA ALA A 110 -16.68 -20.45 -2.35
C ALA A 110 -16.38 -21.61 -1.39
N LYS A 111 -16.35 -21.34 -0.07
CA LYS A 111 -16.20 -22.38 0.98
C LYS A 111 -17.30 -23.43 0.93
N ARG A 112 -18.57 -23.03 0.70
CA ARG A 112 -19.70 -23.95 0.56
C ARG A 112 -19.62 -24.82 -0.71
N LEU A 113 -18.88 -24.34 -1.72
CA LEU A 113 -18.60 -25.07 -2.96
C LEU A 113 -17.36 -25.97 -2.83
N GLY A 114 -16.71 -26.01 -1.66
CA GLY A 114 -15.51 -26.83 -1.42
C GLY A 114 -14.23 -26.29 -2.09
N LEU A 115 -14.22 -25.04 -2.57
CA LEU A 115 -13.07 -24.49 -3.30
C LEU A 115 -11.93 -24.09 -2.35
N PRO A 116 -10.66 -24.34 -2.70
CA PRO A 116 -9.52 -23.73 -2.04
C PRO A 116 -9.56 -22.21 -2.15
N ILE A 117 -9.38 -21.52 -1.03
CA ILE A 117 -9.45 -20.05 -0.96
C ILE A 117 -8.14 -19.53 -0.38
N ILE A 118 -7.49 -18.63 -1.12
CA ILE A 118 -6.26 -17.98 -0.71
C ILE A 118 -6.54 -16.50 -0.50
N TYR A 119 -6.11 -15.95 0.62
CA TYR A 119 -6.21 -14.51 0.86
C TYR A 119 -4.80 -13.91 0.81
N PHE A 120 -4.50 -13.22 -0.27
CA PHE A 120 -3.25 -12.47 -0.45
C PHE A 120 -3.47 -11.01 -0.04
N ILE A 121 -2.61 -10.48 0.81
CA ILE A 121 -2.73 -9.15 1.42
C ILE A 121 -4.07 -9.04 2.16
N PRO A 122 -4.24 -9.76 3.29
CA PRO A 122 -5.46 -9.71 4.07
C PRO A 122 -5.68 -8.31 4.66
N PRO A 123 -6.92 -7.98 5.07
CA PRO A 123 -7.20 -6.70 5.69
C PRO A 123 -6.40 -6.52 6.98
N GLN A 124 -6.03 -5.28 7.30
CA GLN A 124 -5.28 -4.91 8.51
C GLN A 124 -6.15 -5.06 9.78
N VAL A 125 -6.57 -6.29 10.08
CA VAL A 125 -7.47 -6.62 11.20
C VAL A 125 -6.85 -6.33 12.57
N TRP A 126 -5.53 -6.27 12.64
CA TRP A 126 -4.76 -5.91 13.82
C TRP A 126 -4.99 -4.45 14.23
N ALA A 127 -5.29 -3.57 13.29
CA ALA A 127 -5.53 -2.16 13.56
C ALA A 127 -6.90 -1.88 14.19
N TRP A 128 -7.97 -2.62 13.82
CA TRP A 128 -9.33 -2.21 14.20
C TRP A 128 -10.42 -3.31 14.25
N ARG A 129 -10.19 -4.53 13.79
CA ARG A 129 -11.26 -5.57 13.75
C ARG A 129 -10.73 -6.97 14.05
N ARG A 130 -10.09 -7.18 15.19
CA ARG A 130 -9.54 -8.49 15.59
C ARG A 130 -10.56 -9.65 15.54
N GLY A 131 -11.84 -9.41 15.72
CA GLY A 131 -12.86 -10.46 15.57
C GLY A 131 -12.93 -11.09 14.18
N ARG A 132 -12.48 -10.39 13.14
CA ARG A 132 -12.41 -10.93 11.77
C ARG A 132 -11.33 -12.00 11.58
N VAL A 133 -10.30 -12.02 12.41
CA VAL A 133 -9.22 -13.02 12.33
C VAL A 133 -9.81 -14.44 12.39
N ARG A 134 -10.70 -14.69 13.35
CA ARG A 134 -11.38 -15.99 13.48
C ARG A 134 -12.26 -16.33 12.29
N LEU A 135 -12.93 -15.33 11.70
CA LEU A 135 -13.73 -15.54 10.50
C LEU A 135 -12.85 -15.90 9.30
N ILE A 136 -11.74 -15.19 9.12
CA ILE A 136 -10.76 -15.46 8.07
C ILE A 136 -10.18 -16.87 8.26
N ALA A 137 -9.74 -17.23 9.47
CA ALA A 137 -9.24 -18.57 9.78
C ALA A 137 -10.22 -19.71 9.42
N ARG A 138 -11.53 -19.48 9.61
CA ARG A 138 -12.56 -20.47 9.26
C ARG A 138 -12.82 -20.59 7.76
N LEU A 139 -12.73 -19.49 7.02
CA LEU A 139 -13.11 -19.44 5.61
C LEU A 139 -11.95 -19.76 4.66
N ILE A 140 -10.75 -19.29 4.98
CA ILE A 140 -9.61 -19.23 4.08
C ILE A 140 -8.74 -20.49 4.24
N THR A 141 -8.35 -21.07 3.14
CA THR A 141 -7.45 -22.26 3.12
C THR A 141 -6.03 -21.89 3.50
N CYS A 142 -5.54 -20.74 3.02
CA CYS A 142 -4.24 -20.20 3.40
C CYS A 142 -4.23 -18.67 3.26
N VAL A 143 -3.68 -18.00 4.27
CA VAL A 143 -3.51 -16.54 4.28
C VAL A 143 -2.05 -16.23 3.90
N LEU A 144 -1.85 -15.45 2.84
CA LEU A 144 -0.54 -14.96 2.42
C LEU A 144 -0.35 -13.54 2.96
N VAL A 145 0.37 -13.43 4.07
CA VAL A 145 0.58 -12.17 4.79
C VAL A 145 1.82 -11.44 4.29
N VAL A 146 1.80 -10.12 4.39
CA VAL A 146 2.87 -9.23 3.93
C VAL A 146 3.68 -8.59 5.06
N PHE A 147 3.19 -8.70 6.30
CA PHE A 147 3.93 -8.31 7.50
C PHE A 147 4.23 -9.54 8.35
N SER A 148 5.47 -9.65 8.83
CA SER A 148 5.90 -10.80 9.64
C SER A 148 5.11 -10.96 10.94
N PHE A 149 4.70 -9.86 11.57
CA PHE A 149 3.91 -9.88 12.80
C PHE A 149 2.48 -10.42 12.60
N GLU A 150 1.97 -10.44 11.38
CA GLU A 150 0.65 -11.00 11.08
C GLU A 150 0.61 -12.52 11.18
N VAL A 151 1.77 -13.19 11.06
CA VAL A 151 1.86 -14.67 11.12
C VAL A 151 1.27 -15.17 12.44
N SER A 152 1.83 -14.73 13.57
CA SER A 152 1.36 -15.15 14.89
C SER A 152 -0.10 -14.79 15.15
N LEU A 153 -0.58 -13.66 14.60
CA LEU A 153 -1.96 -13.23 14.73
C LEU A 153 -2.94 -14.21 14.08
N TYR A 154 -2.65 -14.67 12.87
CA TYR A 154 -3.53 -15.60 12.15
C TYR A 154 -3.35 -17.04 12.61
N GLU A 155 -2.12 -17.49 12.93
CA GLU A 155 -1.85 -18.82 13.48
C GLU A 155 -2.53 -19.05 14.82
N SER A 156 -2.53 -18.04 15.71
CA SER A 156 -3.24 -18.12 16.99
C SER A 156 -4.76 -18.31 16.85
N ALA A 157 -5.31 -18.00 15.70
CA ALA A 157 -6.71 -18.24 15.35
C ALA A 157 -6.94 -19.56 14.59
N GLY A 158 -5.89 -20.37 14.40
CA GLY A 158 -5.95 -21.67 13.70
C GLY A 158 -5.92 -21.56 12.17
N ALA A 159 -5.47 -20.43 11.61
CA ALA A 159 -5.31 -20.29 10.16
C ALA A 159 -3.96 -20.89 9.69
N ARG A 160 -3.96 -21.48 8.48
CA ARG A 160 -2.71 -21.74 7.76
C ARG A 160 -2.20 -20.41 7.18
N VAL A 161 -0.98 -20.02 7.51
CA VAL A 161 -0.39 -18.74 7.13
C VAL A 161 0.93 -18.94 6.41
N ARG A 162 1.23 -18.06 5.45
CA ARG A 162 2.56 -17.96 4.84
C ARG A 162 2.95 -16.49 4.77
N PHE A 163 4.12 -16.15 5.27
CA PHE A 163 4.73 -14.85 5.08
C PHE A 163 5.42 -14.82 3.72
N VAL A 164 4.95 -13.97 2.82
CA VAL A 164 5.50 -13.85 1.45
C VAL A 164 6.38 -12.62 1.29
N GLY A 165 6.40 -11.72 2.29
CA GLY A 165 7.08 -10.43 2.26
C GLY A 165 6.19 -9.31 1.71
N HIS A 166 6.65 -8.07 1.86
CA HIS A 166 5.87 -6.91 1.47
C HIS A 166 6.12 -6.52 0.00
N PRO A 167 5.08 -6.32 -0.84
CA PRO A 167 5.22 -6.03 -2.28
C PRO A 167 6.04 -4.80 -2.62
N LEU A 168 6.15 -3.84 -1.71
CA LEU A 168 7.01 -2.67 -1.89
C LEU A 168 8.49 -3.03 -2.04
N LEU A 169 8.94 -4.19 -1.55
CA LEU A 169 10.31 -4.64 -1.72
C LEU A 169 10.64 -4.96 -3.19
N ASP A 170 9.68 -5.50 -3.93
CA ASP A 170 9.83 -5.73 -5.37
C ASP A 170 9.80 -4.41 -6.15
N ARG A 171 8.90 -3.50 -5.75
CA ARG A 171 8.74 -2.19 -6.38
C ARG A 171 9.94 -1.26 -6.13
N LEU A 172 10.55 -1.34 -4.95
CA LEU A 172 11.71 -0.57 -4.52
C LEU A 172 12.99 -1.42 -4.48
N ALA A 173 13.11 -2.41 -5.38
CA ALA A 173 14.31 -3.22 -5.51
C ALA A 173 15.52 -2.37 -5.94
N SER A 174 15.28 -1.33 -6.74
CA SER A 174 16.27 -0.34 -7.17
C SER A 174 15.68 1.06 -7.01
N PRO A 175 15.65 1.62 -5.78
CA PRO A 175 15.13 2.95 -5.56
C PRO A 175 16.04 3.99 -6.21
N PRO A 176 15.51 5.15 -6.63
CA PRO A 176 16.34 6.21 -7.18
C PRO A 176 17.35 6.70 -6.13
N THR A 177 18.55 7.05 -6.57
CA THR A 177 19.55 7.60 -5.65
C THR A 177 19.29 9.07 -5.36
N ARG A 178 19.76 9.54 -4.18
CA ARG A 178 19.65 10.95 -3.80
C ARG A 178 20.27 11.87 -4.86
N ARG A 179 21.48 11.53 -5.37
CA ARG A 179 22.19 12.34 -6.34
C ARG A 179 21.43 12.47 -7.66
N GLU A 180 20.97 11.35 -8.22
CA GLU A 180 20.20 11.33 -9.46
C GLU A 180 18.88 12.08 -9.30
N SER A 181 18.20 11.90 -8.18
CA SER A 181 16.92 12.55 -7.88
C SER A 181 17.08 14.06 -7.77
N ARG A 182 18.10 14.56 -7.06
CA ARG A 182 18.39 16.00 -6.97
C ARG A 182 18.73 16.59 -8.33
N ALA A 183 19.60 15.96 -9.10
CA ALA A 183 19.93 16.42 -10.44
C ALA A 183 18.70 16.50 -11.34
N SER A 184 17.84 15.49 -11.30
CA SER A 184 16.62 15.44 -12.12
C SER A 184 15.53 16.44 -11.69
N LEU A 185 15.53 16.87 -10.42
CA LEU A 185 14.63 17.90 -9.87
C LEU A 185 15.26 19.30 -9.92
N GLY A 186 16.47 19.48 -10.41
CA GLY A 186 17.15 20.77 -10.42
C GLY A 186 17.57 21.29 -9.04
N ILE A 187 17.65 20.40 -8.04
CA ILE A 187 17.98 20.74 -6.66
C ILE A 187 19.49 20.70 -6.45
N SER A 188 20.04 21.76 -5.85
CA SER A 188 21.47 21.81 -5.48
C SER A 188 21.83 20.68 -4.50
N ALA A 189 23.05 20.14 -4.65
CA ALA A 189 23.55 19.11 -3.75
C ALA A 189 23.60 19.57 -2.28
N GLU A 190 23.86 20.87 -2.06
CA GLU A 190 24.08 21.48 -0.74
C GLU A 190 22.78 22.05 -0.11
N ALA A 191 21.72 22.22 -0.90
CA ALA A 191 20.48 22.78 -0.38
C ALA A 191 19.79 21.84 0.62
N THR A 192 19.28 22.38 1.73
CA THR A 192 18.34 21.65 2.57
C THR A 192 17.02 21.49 1.84
N LEU A 193 16.61 20.26 1.52
CA LEU A 193 15.37 19.96 0.82
C LEU A 193 14.37 19.30 1.74
N VAL A 194 13.18 19.90 1.86
CA VAL A 194 12.03 19.31 2.54
C VAL A 194 10.98 18.89 1.53
N GLY A 195 10.70 17.59 1.46
CA GLY A 195 9.66 17.05 0.59
C GLY A 195 8.29 17.07 1.27
N LEU A 196 7.26 17.51 0.51
CA LEU A 196 5.89 17.60 0.99
C LEU A 196 5.03 16.53 0.31
N LEU A 197 4.46 15.60 1.10
CA LEU A 197 3.59 14.53 0.64
C LEU A 197 2.23 14.61 1.32
N PRO A 198 1.33 15.50 0.87
CA PRO A 198 0.07 15.78 1.57
C PRO A 198 -0.98 14.67 1.45
N GLY A 199 -0.71 13.61 0.70
CA GLY A 199 -1.60 12.48 0.51
C GLY A 199 -2.00 12.26 -0.94
N SER A 200 -2.84 11.24 -1.16
CA SER A 200 -3.32 10.81 -2.48
C SER A 200 -4.82 11.02 -2.68
N ARG A 201 -5.52 11.56 -1.68
CA ARG A 201 -6.95 11.88 -1.73
C ARG A 201 -7.16 13.38 -1.62
N ARG A 202 -8.17 13.89 -2.34
CA ARG A 202 -8.54 15.30 -2.31
C ARG A 202 -8.66 15.86 -0.89
N GLU A 203 -9.40 15.16 -0.03
CA GLU A 203 -9.64 15.59 1.35
C GLU A 203 -8.38 15.61 2.23
N GLU A 204 -7.41 14.73 1.96
CA GLU A 204 -6.10 14.73 2.65
C GLU A 204 -5.33 15.99 2.25
N VAL A 205 -5.24 16.28 0.95
CA VAL A 205 -4.55 17.44 0.41
C VAL A 205 -5.16 18.74 0.93
N GLU A 206 -6.48 18.89 0.86
CA GLU A 206 -7.19 20.09 1.34
C GLU A 206 -6.94 20.38 2.84
N ARG A 207 -6.73 19.32 3.66
CA ARG A 207 -6.51 19.47 5.10
C ARG A 207 -5.04 19.60 5.51
N LEU A 208 -4.13 18.95 4.78
CA LEU A 208 -2.73 18.85 5.19
C LEU A 208 -1.82 19.81 4.43
N LEU A 209 -2.09 20.10 3.14
CA LEU A 209 -1.23 20.98 2.37
C LEU A 209 -1.14 22.40 2.93
N PRO A 210 -2.23 23.05 3.39
CA PRO A 210 -2.11 24.36 4.05
C PRO A 210 -1.19 24.34 5.28
N GLU A 211 -1.23 23.29 6.07
CA GLU A 211 -0.36 23.15 7.26
C GLU A 211 1.09 22.89 6.86
N MET A 212 1.31 22.09 5.79
CA MET A 212 2.67 21.86 5.25
C MET A 212 3.25 23.17 4.66
N ILE A 213 2.44 24.00 4.01
CA ILE A 213 2.84 25.33 3.54
C ILE A 213 3.21 26.22 4.75
N GLY A 214 2.38 26.23 5.80
CA GLY A 214 2.69 26.95 7.02
C GLY A 214 3.99 26.49 7.67
N ALA A 215 4.25 25.19 7.66
CA ALA A 215 5.53 24.64 8.12
C ALA A 215 6.71 25.08 7.24
N ALA A 216 6.53 25.07 5.92
CA ALA A 216 7.56 25.53 4.98
C ALA A 216 7.95 26.99 5.20
N VAL A 217 6.98 27.86 5.50
CA VAL A 217 7.23 29.26 5.87
C VAL A 217 8.11 29.36 7.11
N CYS A 218 7.73 28.69 8.21
CA CYS A 218 8.48 28.68 9.45
C CYS A 218 9.91 28.10 9.28
N ILE A 219 10.04 27.05 8.48
CA ILE A 219 11.35 26.43 8.18
C ILE A 219 12.21 27.41 7.38
N ARG A 220 11.68 28.03 6.33
CA ARG A 220 12.40 29.04 5.52
C ARG A 220 12.86 30.22 6.39
N ASP A 221 12.03 30.71 7.28
CA ASP A 221 12.35 31.86 8.14
C ASP A 221 13.51 31.52 9.10
N THR A 222 13.66 30.26 9.50
CA THR A 222 14.76 29.76 10.33
C THR A 222 15.97 29.33 9.49
N ARG A 223 15.74 28.83 8.27
CA ARG A 223 16.75 28.33 7.30
C ARG A 223 16.49 28.91 5.91
N PRO A 224 16.93 30.14 5.62
CA PRO A 224 16.60 30.86 4.37
C PRO A 224 17.00 30.12 3.08
N GLY A 225 17.93 29.14 3.14
CA GLY A 225 18.34 28.32 1.99
C GLY A 225 17.54 27.03 1.82
N ALA A 226 16.51 26.80 2.64
CA ALA A 226 15.68 25.58 2.51
C ALA A 226 14.78 25.65 1.27
N GLN A 227 14.73 24.53 0.54
CA GLN A 227 13.89 24.33 -0.65
C GLN A 227 12.77 23.36 -0.35
N PHE A 228 11.66 23.51 -1.07
CA PHE A 228 10.46 22.69 -0.84
C PHE A 228 9.96 22.12 -2.16
N VAL A 229 9.73 20.79 -2.20
CA VAL A 229 9.16 20.11 -3.37
C VAL A 229 7.95 19.29 -2.92
N LEU A 230 6.83 19.49 -3.60
CA LEU A 230 5.61 18.74 -3.38
C LEU A 230 5.53 17.56 -4.36
N ALA A 231 5.41 16.34 -3.84
CA ALA A 231 5.11 15.18 -4.65
C ALA A 231 3.61 15.09 -4.94
N LEU A 232 3.21 15.40 -6.17
CA LEU A 232 1.81 15.33 -6.59
C LEU A 232 1.44 13.90 -6.97
N ALA A 233 0.54 13.29 -6.22
CA ALA A 233 0.01 11.97 -6.53
C ALA A 233 -0.86 12.01 -7.80
N PRO A 234 -0.81 10.96 -8.67
CA PRO A 234 -1.59 10.93 -9.92
C PRO A 234 -3.12 11.01 -9.75
N THR A 235 -3.60 10.71 -8.55
CA THR A 235 -5.03 10.73 -8.19
C THR A 235 -5.53 12.10 -7.74
N VAL A 236 -4.62 13.07 -7.57
CA VAL A 236 -4.93 14.41 -7.08
C VAL A 236 -4.93 15.40 -8.24
N ASP A 237 -5.96 16.24 -8.30
CA ASP A 237 -6.08 17.29 -9.30
C ASP A 237 -5.01 18.38 -9.08
N ARG A 238 -4.22 18.62 -10.11
CA ARG A 238 -3.20 19.66 -10.12
C ARG A 238 -3.79 21.08 -9.92
N VAL A 239 -5.02 21.32 -10.40
CA VAL A 239 -5.71 22.61 -10.23
C VAL A 239 -5.93 22.90 -8.74
N LEU A 240 -6.35 21.90 -7.97
CA LEU A 240 -6.50 22.04 -6.51
C LEU A 240 -5.17 22.43 -5.86
N VAL A 241 -4.08 21.72 -6.17
CA VAL A 241 -2.77 21.99 -5.57
C VAL A 241 -2.28 23.39 -5.96
N ASN A 242 -2.38 23.77 -7.24
CA ASN A 242 -2.00 25.08 -7.70
C ASN A 242 -2.80 26.21 -7.03
N SER A 243 -4.11 26.01 -6.79
CA SER A 243 -4.93 27.02 -6.08
C SER A 243 -4.50 27.21 -4.62
N LEU A 244 -4.08 26.15 -3.93
CA LEU A 244 -3.57 26.24 -2.56
C LEU A 244 -2.16 26.87 -2.51
N LEU A 245 -1.33 26.64 -3.53
CA LEU A 245 0.01 27.21 -3.62
C LEU A 245 0.02 28.67 -4.10
N ALA A 246 -1.00 29.11 -4.84
CA ALA A 246 -1.06 30.48 -5.41
C ALA A 246 -0.98 31.61 -4.37
N THR A 247 -1.42 31.33 -3.13
CA THR A 247 -1.37 32.28 -2.01
C THR A 247 -0.25 31.97 -1.01
N ALA A 248 0.58 30.96 -1.29
CA ALA A 248 1.65 30.55 -0.40
C ALA A 248 2.77 31.62 -0.39
N PRO A 249 3.22 32.09 0.78
CA PRO A 249 4.30 33.07 0.88
C PRO A 249 5.70 32.44 0.76
N VAL A 250 5.76 31.17 0.33
CA VAL A 250 6.99 30.39 0.11
C VAL A 250 6.87 29.65 -1.22
N GLU A 251 7.97 29.56 -1.94
CA GLU A 251 8.04 28.79 -3.18
C GLU A 251 8.05 27.29 -2.89
N VAL A 252 7.16 26.56 -3.57
CA VAL A 252 7.08 25.10 -3.49
C VAL A 252 7.00 24.55 -4.92
N GLU A 253 8.03 23.82 -5.34
CA GLU A 253 8.03 23.16 -6.64
C GLU A 253 7.05 21.97 -6.64
N VAL A 254 6.35 21.73 -7.75
CA VAL A 254 5.40 20.62 -7.88
C VAL A 254 5.93 19.55 -8.83
N ALA A 255 6.30 18.41 -8.28
CA ALA A 255 6.79 17.25 -9.00
C ALA A 255 5.67 16.20 -9.19
N ALA A 256 5.01 16.22 -10.36
CA ALA A 256 3.93 15.30 -10.67
C ALA A 256 4.48 13.92 -11.13
N GLY A 257 3.97 12.85 -10.53
CA GLY A 257 4.36 11.47 -10.87
C GLY A 257 5.78 11.07 -10.46
N ARG A 258 6.48 11.91 -9.70
CA ARG A 258 7.89 11.74 -9.31
C ARG A 258 8.06 11.55 -7.79
N THR A 259 7.13 10.83 -7.18
CA THR A 259 7.08 10.68 -5.71
C THR A 259 8.36 10.07 -5.15
N TYR A 260 8.93 9.07 -5.80
CA TYR A 260 10.12 8.40 -5.30
C TYR A 260 11.38 9.25 -5.45
N GLU A 261 11.47 10.06 -6.51
CA GLU A 261 12.56 11.02 -6.68
C GLU A 261 12.47 12.13 -5.62
N VAL A 262 11.26 12.64 -5.32
CA VAL A 262 11.08 13.61 -4.24
C VAL A 262 11.49 13.00 -2.90
N MET A 263 11.05 11.78 -2.61
CA MET A 263 11.47 11.07 -1.39
C MET A 263 12.98 10.94 -1.32
N ALA A 264 13.63 10.44 -2.38
CA ALA A 264 15.06 10.17 -2.38
C ALA A 264 15.92 11.46 -2.37
N ALA A 265 15.44 12.54 -2.97
CA ALA A 265 16.14 13.84 -3.01
C ALA A 265 16.13 14.56 -1.66
N SER A 266 15.10 14.34 -0.85
CA SER A 266 14.82 15.11 0.37
C SER A 266 15.74 14.75 1.54
N ASP A 267 16.04 15.75 2.38
CA ASP A 267 16.68 15.56 3.68
C ASP A 267 15.68 15.11 4.74
N LEU A 268 14.47 15.65 4.62
CA LEU A 268 13.35 15.36 5.50
C LEU A 268 12.04 15.41 4.70
N LEU A 269 11.07 14.59 5.08
CA LEU A 269 9.73 14.59 4.51
C LEU A 269 8.70 15.03 5.55
N LEU A 270 7.76 15.85 5.12
CA LEU A 270 6.46 16.01 5.80
C LEU A 270 5.46 15.13 5.03
N VAL A 271 4.96 14.08 5.66
CA VAL A 271 4.23 13.03 4.94
C VAL A 271 2.90 12.70 5.61
N ALA A 272 1.83 12.65 4.83
CA ALA A 272 0.53 12.14 5.27
C ALA A 272 0.62 10.65 5.64
N SER A 273 -0.05 10.25 6.72
CA SER A 273 -0.08 8.83 7.11
C SER A 273 -0.70 7.97 6.03
N GLY A 274 -0.03 6.87 5.69
CA GLY A 274 -0.44 5.92 4.66
C GLY A 274 0.72 5.08 4.16
N THR A 275 0.55 4.41 3.03
CA THR A 275 1.59 3.58 2.40
C THR A 275 2.86 4.37 2.07
N ALA A 276 2.73 5.67 1.75
CA ALA A 276 3.86 6.56 1.46
C ALA A 276 4.89 6.62 2.62
N THR A 277 4.46 6.46 3.88
CA THR A 277 5.38 6.43 5.03
C THR A 277 6.29 5.20 5.00
N LEU A 278 5.77 4.05 4.55
CA LEU A 278 6.56 2.84 4.40
C LEU A 278 7.47 2.91 3.16
N GLU A 279 7.00 3.51 2.08
CA GLU A 279 7.81 3.78 0.87
C GLU A 279 9.00 4.68 1.21
N ALA A 280 8.77 5.78 1.95
CA ALA A 280 9.82 6.69 2.42
C ALA A 280 10.83 5.99 3.35
N ALA A 281 10.35 5.13 4.27
CA ALA A 281 11.22 4.33 5.12
C ALA A 281 12.08 3.35 4.31
N LEU A 282 11.53 2.72 3.27
CA LEU A 282 12.28 1.80 2.38
C LEU A 282 13.30 2.53 1.49
N ILE A 283 13.06 3.78 1.14
CA ILE A 283 14.02 4.65 0.45
C ILE A 283 15.10 5.16 1.43
N GLY A 284 14.78 5.23 2.72
CA GLY A 284 15.71 5.63 3.78
C GLY A 284 15.64 7.12 4.11
N THR A 285 14.58 7.82 3.72
CA THR A 285 14.44 9.26 3.96
C THR A 285 13.73 9.54 5.27
N PRO A 286 14.35 10.27 6.22
CA PRO A 286 13.73 10.68 7.47
C PRO A 286 12.45 11.46 7.25
N MET A 287 11.50 11.35 8.21
CA MET A 287 10.19 11.96 8.03
C MET A 287 9.54 12.41 9.34
N VAL A 288 8.63 13.36 9.21
CA VAL A 288 7.58 13.70 10.18
C VAL A 288 6.25 13.28 9.56
N VAL A 289 5.52 12.42 10.25
CA VAL A 289 4.20 11.96 9.80
C VAL A 289 3.13 12.87 10.35
N CYS A 290 2.21 13.28 9.49
CA CYS A 290 1.06 14.07 9.92
C CYS A 290 -0.26 13.44 9.44
N TYR A 291 -1.33 13.68 10.20
CA TYR A 291 -2.65 13.22 9.82
C TYR A 291 -3.76 14.06 10.44
N ARG A 292 -4.71 14.43 9.61
CA ARG A 292 -5.92 15.16 10.01
C ARG A 292 -7.15 14.49 9.43
N VAL A 293 -8.13 14.24 10.27
CA VAL A 293 -9.46 13.75 9.88
C VAL A 293 -10.55 14.64 10.45
N SER A 294 -11.77 14.49 9.97
CA SER A 294 -12.91 15.19 10.57
C SER A 294 -13.06 14.85 12.07
N ARG A 295 -13.62 15.76 12.86
CA ARG A 295 -13.85 15.55 14.30
C ARG A 295 -14.67 14.29 14.57
N VAL A 296 -15.64 13.97 13.71
CA VAL A 296 -16.44 12.76 13.81
C VAL A 296 -15.59 11.52 13.57
N SER A 297 -14.78 11.52 12.50
CA SER A 297 -13.85 10.42 12.19
C SER A 297 -12.82 10.21 13.30
N GLN A 298 -12.35 11.30 13.93
CA GLN A 298 -11.43 11.24 15.07
C GLN A 298 -12.06 10.53 16.27
N LEU A 299 -13.31 10.88 16.62
CA LEU A 299 -14.01 10.25 17.72
C LEU A 299 -14.20 8.76 17.49
N ILE A 300 -14.63 8.38 16.28
CA ILE A 300 -14.76 6.98 15.87
C ILE A 300 -13.41 6.27 15.90
N GLY A 301 -12.36 6.91 15.36
CA GLY A 301 -11.01 6.37 15.33
C GLY A 301 -10.47 6.04 16.71
N ARG A 302 -10.64 6.94 17.70
CA ARG A 302 -10.22 6.71 19.10
C ARG A 302 -10.90 5.49 19.74
N LEU A 303 -12.14 5.19 19.35
CA LEU A 303 -12.89 4.04 19.88
C LEU A 303 -12.52 2.73 19.19
N VAL A 304 -12.06 2.79 17.93
CA VAL A 304 -11.89 1.62 17.07
C VAL A 304 -10.41 1.23 16.90
N LEU A 305 -9.51 2.21 16.84
CA LEU A 305 -8.07 1.94 16.70
C LEU A 305 -7.51 1.36 17.99
N ARG A 306 -6.78 0.25 17.85
CA ARG A 306 -6.15 -0.50 18.96
C ARG A 306 -4.63 -0.43 18.93
N THR A 307 -4.07 0.36 18.03
CA THR A 307 -2.65 0.62 17.97
C THR A 307 -2.39 2.04 18.43
N PRO A 308 -1.31 2.29 19.18
CA PRO A 308 -0.93 3.64 19.57
C PRO A 308 -0.36 4.44 18.39
N TRP A 309 -0.08 3.77 17.27
CA TRP A 309 0.56 4.32 16.08
C TRP A 309 -0.39 4.35 14.90
N ILE A 310 -0.20 5.33 14.01
CA ILE A 310 -0.93 5.44 12.75
C ILE A 310 -0.04 5.26 11.52
N SER A 311 1.26 5.47 11.64
CA SER A 311 2.21 5.27 10.55
C SER A 311 2.68 3.83 10.47
N LEU A 312 2.82 3.32 9.26
CA LEU A 312 3.32 1.95 9.06
C LEU A 312 4.73 1.71 9.62
N PRO A 313 5.70 2.65 9.54
CA PRO A 313 6.99 2.47 10.18
C PRO A 313 6.91 2.19 11.68
N ASN A 314 6.14 2.98 12.44
CA ASN A 314 5.98 2.77 13.88
C ASN A 314 5.26 1.46 14.19
N ILE A 315 4.25 1.11 13.41
CA ILE A 315 3.49 -0.14 13.56
C ILE A 315 4.38 -1.36 13.30
N VAL A 316 5.15 -1.35 12.21
CA VAL A 316 6.05 -2.46 11.86
C VAL A 316 7.17 -2.61 12.88
N ALA A 317 7.72 -1.49 13.35
CA ALA A 317 8.76 -1.47 14.37
C ALA A 317 8.24 -1.81 15.79
N GLY A 318 6.92 -1.71 16.04
CA GLY A 318 6.33 -1.86 17.38
C GLY A 318 6.77 -0.79 18.39
N ARG A 319 7.34 0.31 17.91
CA ARG A 319 7.87 1.45 18.73
C ARG A 319 7.80 2.75 17.94
N ALA A 320 7.95 3.89 18.63
CA ALA A 320 8.08 5.18 17.99
C ALA A 320 9.44 5.28 17.27
N VAL A 321 9.42 5.29 15.97
CA VAL A 321 10.58 5.48 15.08
C VAL A 321 10.52 6.86 14.44
N VAL A 322 9.34 7.25 13.99
CA VAL A 322 9.07 8.56 13.40
C VAL A 322 8.08 9.33 14.24
N PRO A 323 8.20 10.65 14.36
CA PRO A 323 7.20 11.48 15.03
C PRO A 323 5.88 11.47 14.26
N GLU A 324 4.76 11.36 15.00
CA GLU A 324 3.41 11.41 14.47
C GLU A 324 2.67 12.61 15.05
N LEU A 325 2.38 13.58 14.21
CA LEU A 325 1.61 14.77 14.59
C LEU A 325 0.17 14.61 14.11
N LEU A 326 -0.77 14.55 15.08
CA LEU A 326 -2.17 14.25 14.82
C LEU A 326 -3.05 15.46 15.13
N GLN A 327 -4.03 15.70 14.27
CA GLN A 327 -5.06 16.72 14.47
C GLN A 327 -4.46 18.09 14.75
N ASP A 328 -4.72 18.69 15.91
CA ASP A 328 -4.26 20.04 16.26
C ASP A 328 -2.73 20.15 16.35
N LYS A 329 -2.03 19.03 16.67
CA LYS A 329 -0.56 18.97 16.63
C LYS A 329 0.00 19.01 15.22
N ALA A 330 -0.76 18.60 14.21
CA ALA A 330 -0.38 18.68 12.80
C ALA A 330 -0.57 20.09 12.23
N SER A 331 -0.34 21.13 13.03
CA SER A 331 -0.31 22.53 12.60
C SER A 331 1.00 22.90 11.92
N GLY A 332 1.02 23.96 11.13
CA GLY A 332 2.24 24.46 10.48
C GLY A 332 3.39 24.65 11.46
N ALA A 333 3.13 25.32 12.60
CA ALA A 333 4.13 25.50 13.65
C ALA A 333 4.58 24.17 14.29
N GLY A 334 3.66 23.24 14.54
CA GLY A 334 3.99 21.93 15.09
C GLY A 334 4.86 21.10 14.15
N LEU A 335 4.51 21.06 12.85
CA LEU A 335 5.28 20.40 11.81
C LEU A 335 6.67 21.02 11.63
N ALA A 336 6.76 22.36 11.62
CA ALA A 336 8.02 23.07 11.52
C ALA A 336 8.92 22.80 12.73
N GLY A 337 8.38 22.87 13.95
CA GLY A 337 9.15 22.61 15.17
C GLY A 337 9.78 21.22 15.18
N GLU A 338 9.01 20.21 14.78
CA GLU A 338 9.54 18.84 14.75
C GLU A 338 10.51 18.64 13.57
N ALA A 339 10.23 19.25 12.41
CA ALA A 339 11.13 19.22 11.26
C ALA A 339 12.48 19.86 11.57
N LEU A 340 12.49 21.06 12.17
CA LEU A 340 13.72 21.75 12.57
C LEU A 340 14.50 20.96 13.61
N ARG A 341 13.81 20.41 14.63
CA ARG A 341 14.45 19.56 15.65
C ARG A 341 15.20 18.37 15.01
N LEU A 342 14.62 17.74 13.99
CA LEU A 342 15.27 16.66 13.24
C LEU A 342 16.41 17.17 12.37
N LEU A 343 16.20 18.24 11.62
CA LEU A 343 17.22 18.82 10.73
C LEU A 343 18.44 19.35 11.51
N ASP A 344 18.25 19.78 12.76
CA ASP A 344 19.34 20.25 13.65
C ASP A 344 20.06 19.11 14.36
N SER A 345 19.56 17.86 14.25
CA SER A 345 20.13 16.69 14.92
C SER A 345 20.52 15.59 13.93
N PRO A 346 21.76 15.57 13.41
CA PRO A 346 22.24 14.46 12.56
C PRO A 346 22.05 13.08 13.19
N THR A 347 22.20 13.01 14.53
CA THR A 347 22.00 11.76 15.29
C THR A 347 20.55 11.30 15.27
N ALA A 348 19.56 12.20 15.34
CA ALA A 348 18.15 11.86 15.25
C ALA A 348 17.76 11.40 13.83
N LEU A 349 18.31 12.04 12.80
CA LEU A 349 18.11 11.60 11.41
C LEU A 349 18.69 10.21 11.19
N GLU A 350 19.91 9.95 11.70
CA GLU A 350 20.56 8.65 11.55
C GLU A 350 19.83 7.55 12.35
N ALA A 351 19.30 7.88 13.52
CA ALA A 351 18.46 6.96 14.29
C ALA A 351 17.22 6.51 13.51
N GLN A 352 16.58 7.42 12.77
CA GLN A 352 15.47 7.05 11.87
C GLN A 352 15.95 6.12 10.74
N ARG A 353 17.08 6.44 10.09
CA ARG A 353 17.62 5.60 8.99
C ARG A 353 17.97 4.20 9.46
N SER A 354 18.61 4.08 10.61
CA SER A 354 18.94 2.79 11.22
C SER A 354 17.68 1.97 11.52
N ALA A 355 16.64 2.61 12.07
CA ALA A 355 15.37 1.94 12.31
C ALA A 355 14.64 1.54 11.00
N PHE A 356 14.81 2.31 9.91
CA PHE A 356 14.28 1.93 8.61
C PHE A 356 14.95 0.70 8.02
N ALA A 357 16.24 0.49 8.29
CA ALA A 357 16.94 -0.74 7.92
C ALA A 357 16.36 -1.97 8.68
N GLU A 358 16.04 -1.82 9.98
CA GLU A 358 15.36 -2.85 10.76
C GLU A 358 13.96 -3.15 10.20
N ILE A 359 13.18 -2.08 9.89
CA ILE A 359 11.86 -2.22 9.27
C ILE A 359 11.95 -2.98 7.95
N ARG A 360 12.92 -2.65 7.08
CA ARG A 360 13.15 -3.35 5.83
C ARG A 360 13.37 -4.86 6.04
N ALA A 361 14.14 -5.24 7.04
CA ALA A 361 14.36 -6.65 7.40
C ALA A 361 13.06 -7.35 7.83
N HIS A 362 12.19 -6.68 8.59
CA HIS A 362 10.90 -7.22 9.01
C HIS A 362 9.89 -7.39 7.85
N LEU A 363 10.07 -6.67 6.76
CA LEU A 363 9.24 -6.80 5.55
C LEU A 363 9.67 -7.99 4.66
N GLY A 364 10.80 -8.62 4.94
CA GLY A 364 11.33 -9.77 4.21
C GLY A 364 12.29 -9.39 3.08
N THR A 365 12.27 -10.17 2.00
CA THR A 365 13.16 -9.99 0.84
C THR A 365 12.36 -9.76 -0.44
N ALA A 366 12.99 -9.21 -1.48
CA ALA A 366 12.42 -9.12 -2.82
C ALA A 366 12.04 -10.50 -3.38
N GLY A 367 11.24 -10.56 -4.44
CA GLY A 367 10.67 -11.80 -4.99
C GLY A 367 9.30 -12.16 -4.38
N VAL A 368 8.61 -11.18 -3.82
CA VAL A 368 7.30 -11.36 -3.17
C VAL A 368 6.25 -11.91 -4.13
N GLY A 369 6.18 -11.33 -5.35
CA GLY A 369 5.24 -11.78 -6.37
C GLY A 369 5.45 -13.25 -6.76
N GLU A 370 6.69 -13.70 -6.84
CA GLU A 370 7.04 -15.09 -7.17
C GLU A 370 6.68 -16.03 -6.02
N ARG A 371 7.03 -15.71 -4.77
CA ARG A 371 6.66 -16.52 -3.59
C ARG A 371 5.16 -16.63 -3.41
N ALA A 372 4.42 -15.55 -3.67
CA ALA A 372 2.96 -15.57 -3.66
C ALA A 372 2.41 -16.51 -4.75
N ALA A 373 2.92 -16.40 -5.99
CA ALA A 373 2.50 -17.25 -7.10
C ALA A 373 2.80 -18.73 -6.87
N LEU A 374 3.99 -19.08 -6.38
CA LEU A 374 4.34 -20.45 -5.99
C LEU A 374 3.41 -21.01 -4.91
N SER A 375 3.11 -20.20 -3.90
CA SER A 375 2.16 -20.56 -2.85
C SER A 375 0.75 -20.80 -3.40
N VAL A 376 0.29 -19.97 -4.34
CA VAL A 376 -1.01 -20.13 -5.00
C VAL A 376 -1.06 -21.43 -5.80
N LEU A 377 -0.04 -21.71 -6.61
CA LEU A 377 0.02 -22.94 -7.43
C LEU A 377 0.03 -24.19 -6.56
N GLU A 378 0.83 -24.20 -5.49
CA GLU A 378 0.89 -25.34 -4.54
C GLU A 378 -0.47 -25.60 -3.90
N ILE A 379 -1.14 -24.55 -3.38
CA ILE A 379 -2.43 -24.69 -2.69
C ILE A 379 -3.55 -25.10 -3.67
N ALA A 380 -3.46 -24.65 -4.92
CA ALA A 380 -4.37 -25.02 -5.98
C ALA A 380 -4.13 -26.46 -6.51
N GLY A 381 -3.09 -27.15 -6.05
CA GLY A 381 -2.72 -28.47 -6.57
C GLY A 381 -2.21 -28.43 -8.01
N LEU A 382 -1.70 -27.28 -8.44
CA LEU A 382 -1.13 -27.05 -9.77
C LEU A 382 0.40 -27.10 -9.64
N ALA A 383 1.06 -28.04 -10.32
CA ALA A 383 2.50 -28.17 -10.28
C ALA A 383 3.17 -26.92 -10.88
N ALA A 384 4.02 -26.25 -10.12
CA ALA A 384 4.99 -25.35 -10.71
C ALA A 384 5.99 -26.21 -11.53
N PRO A 385 6.44 -25.76 -12.73
CA PRO A 385 7.56 -26.42 -13.40
C PRO A 385 8.75 -26.44 -12.44
N ALA A 386 9.50 -27.56 -12.44
CA ALA A 386 10.72 -27.66 -11.66
C ALA A 386 11.59 -26.42 -11.90
N PRO A 387 12.21 -25.83 -10.86
CA PRO A 387 13.04 -24.65 -11.05
C PRO A 387 14.08 -24.95 -12.12
N LEU A 388 14.15 -24.10 -13.14
CA LEU A 388 15.21 -24.16 -14.14
C LEU A 388 16.53 -24.19 -13.37
N ARG A 389 17.21 -25.35 -13.37
CA ARG A 389 18.56 -25.46 -12.81
C ARG A 389 19.36 -24.36 -13.50
N ALA A 390 19.91 -23.45 -12.70
CA ALA A 390 20.91 -22.51 -13.20
C ALA A 390 21.98 -23.38 -13.89
N THR A 391 22.00 -23.35 -15.21
CA THR A 391 23.10 -23.95 -15.98
C THR A 391 24.31 -23.10 -15.64
N GLY A 392 25.14 -23.61 -14.73
CA GLY A 392 26.44 -23.04 -14.46
C GLY A 392 27.25 -23.01 -15.77
N ARG A 393 27.73 -21.85 -16.08
CA ARG A 393 29.01 -21.61 -16.76
C ARG A 393 29.63 -20.37 -16.15
#